data_299acd31eb11fc6e5d32398f7442251a
#
_entry.id   299acd31eb11fc6e5d32398f7442251a
#
_cell.length_a   1.000
_cell.length_b   1.000
_cell.length_c   1.000
_cell.angle_alpha   90.00
_cell.angle_beta   90.00
_cell.angle_gamma   90.00
#
_symmetry.space_group_name_H-M   'P 1'
#
loop_
_entity.id
_entity.type
_entity.pdbx_description
1 polymer ?
#
loop_
_entity_poly.entity_id
_entity_poly.type
_entity_poly.pdbx_seq_one_letter_code
_entity_poly.pdbx_strand_id
1 'polypeptide(L)'
;ESKMTSEKWDEYLTSQFRTMRHAPVAFVTAKDSRNIKQVINLAQTIYKQSRMRVSTGRLNKIVRAAIQNNQPPYSKNHRPKIYYATQVATEPPTIVLKCNDQKLFSESWKRYLSGVLREALPFKEIPIKIYYRPKDAKDESSPSLDMVEQDDFEAFEPGR
;
A
#
# COMPACT_ATOMS: atom_id res chain seq x y z
N GLU A 1 36.70 -8.45 -16.75
CA GLU A 1 35.62 -7.63 -16.19
C GLU A 1 34.32 -8.40 -16.33
N SER A 2 33.81 -8.93 -15.22
CA SER A 2 32.52 -9.63 -15.19
C SER A 2 31.41 -8.65 -15.49
N LYS A 3 30.81 -8.73 -16.68
CA LYS A 3 29.62 -7.93 -17.01
C LYS A 3 28.50 -8.27 -16.04
N MET A 4 28.09 -7.31 -15.23
CA MET A 4 26.93 -7.47 -14.34
C MET A 4 25.68 -7.66 -15.21
N THR A 5 25.01 -8.80 -15.03
CA THR A 5 23.73 -9.07 -15.69
C THR A 5 22.62 -8.24 -15.05
N SER A 6 21.49 -8.07 -15.75
CA SER A 6 20.31 -7.37 -15.20
C SER A 6 19.83 -7.96 -13.87
N GLU A 7 19.92 -9.28 -13.72
CA GLU A 7 19.56 -10.00 -12.50
C GLU A 7 20.47 -9.62 -11.31
N LYS A 8 21.80 -9.57 -11.53
CA LYS A 8 22.73 -9.13 -10.49
C LYS A 8 22.54 -7.67 -10.10
N TRP A 9 22.17 -6.82 -11.06
CA TRP A 9 21.80 -5.44 -10.77
C TRP A 9 20.52 -5.34 -9.94
N ASP A 10 19.50 -6.14 -10.25
CA ASP A 10 18.26 -6.17 -9.48
C ASP A 10 18.49 -6.63 -8.04
N GLU A 11 19.26 -7.69 -7.83
CA GLU A 11 19.67 -8.16 -6.50
C GLU A 11 20.45 -7.09 -5.74
N TYR A 12 21.41 -6.44 -6.39
CA TYR A 12 22.18 -5.35 -5.79
C TYR A 12 21.29 -4.20 -5.35
N LEU A 13 20.44 -3.69 -6.26
CA LEU A 13 19.52 -2.59 -5.96
C LEU A 13 18.53 -2.96 -4.85
N THR A 14 17.97 -4.16 -4.87
CA THR A 14 17.07 -4.66 -3.82
C THR A 14 17.76 -4.74 -2.46
N SER A 15 19.04 -5.08 -2.42
CA SER A 15 19.84 -5.13 -1.18
C SER A 15 20.13 -3.73 -0.64
N GLN A 16 20.42 -2.76 -1.51
CA GLN A 16 20.72 -1.38 -1.14
C GLN A 16 19.47 -0.60 -0.76
N PHE A 17 18.39 -0.75 -1.51
CA PHE A 17 17.13 0.00 -1.33
C PHE A 17 16.06 -0.84 -0.64
N ARG A 18 16.34 -1.32 0.57
CA ARG A 18 15.44 -2.19 1.35
C ARG A 18 14.04 -1.64 1.56
N THR A 19 13.89 -0.31 1.63
CA THR A 19 12.61 0.38 1.80
C THR A 19 11.82 0.48 0.50
N MET A 20 12.49 0.32 -0.66
CA MET A 20 11.92 0.47 -2.00
C MET A 20 11.84 -0.85 -2.78
N ARG A 21 11.85 -1.98 -2.11
CA ARG A 21 11.76 -3.32 -2.76
C ARG A 21 10.54 -3.51 -3.66
N HIS A 22 9.53 -2.68 -3.48
CA HIS A 22 8.32 -2.67 -4.31
C HIS A 22 8.48 -1.86 -5.60
N ALA A 23 9.49 -1.02 -5.69
CA ALA A 23 9.70 -0.19 -6.86
C ALA A 23 10.27 -1.05 -8.00
N PRO A 24 9.63 -1.07 -9.18
CA PRO A 24 10.14 -1.82 -10.32
C PRO A 24 11.40 -1.16 -10.87
N VAL A 25 12.31 -1.98 -11.37
CA VAL A 25 13.56 -1.55 -12.00
C VAL A 25 13.42 -1.72 -13.51
N ALA A 26 13.81 -0.71 -14.26
CA ALA A 26 13.83 -0.76 -15.72
C ALA A 26 15.24 -0.43 -16.26
N PHE A 27 15.74 -1.30 -17.12
CA PHE A 27 17.03 -1.13 -17.79
C PHE A 27 16.82 -0.57 -19.21
N VAL A 28 17.43 0.55 -19.50
CA VAL A 28 17.31 1.24 -20.78
C VAL A 28 18.68 1.51 -21.40
N THR A 29 18.72 1.57 -22.73
CA THR A 29 19.87 2.00 -23.48
C THR A 29 19.48 3.20 -24.35
N ALA A 30 19.98 4.38 -23.99
CA ALA A 30 19.69 5.62 -24.71
C ALA A 30 20.25 5.59 -26.14
N LYS A 31 21.47 5.05 -26.31
CA LYS A 31 22.15 4.99 -27.61
C LYS A 31 21.37 4.18 -28.66
N ASP A 32 20.80 3.04 -28.22
CA ASP A 32 20.10 2.11 -29.13
C ASP A 32 18.57 2.22 -29.00
N SER A 33 18.08 3.18 -28.24
CA SER A 33 16.64 3.38 -27.95
C SER A 33 15.93 2.12 -27.44
N ARG A 34 16.68 1.21 -26.79
CA ARG A 34 16.11 -0.06 -26.26
C ARG A 34 15.30 0.21 -25.01
N ASN A 35 14.16 -0.44 -24.90
CA ASN A 35 13.28 -0.45 -23.72
C ASN A 35 12.65 0.92 -23.33
N ILE A 36 12.79 1.96 -24.14
CA ILE A 36 12.22 3.29 -23.85
C ILE A 36 10.68 3.20 -23.72
N LYS A 37 10.01 2.50 -24.65
CA LYS A 37 8.56 2.29 -24.60
C LYS A 37 8.14 1.55 -23.31
N GLN A 38 8.94 0.58 -22.86
CA GLN A 38 8.65 -0.17 -21.64
C GLN A 38 8.69 0.72 -20.40
N VAL A 39 9.66 1.64 -20.33
CA VAL A 39 9.76 2.62 -19.22
C VAL A 39 8.55 3.55 -19.21
N ILE A 40 8.12 4.05 -20.36
CA ILE A 40 6.95 4.90 -20.46
C ILE A 40 5.68 4.14 -20.01
N ASN A 41 5.51 2.90 -20.48
CA ASN A 41 4.40 2.06 -20.07
C ASN A 41 4.42 1.76 -18.57
N LEU A 42 5.60 1.49 -18.01
CA LEU A 42 5.78 1.28 -16.58
C LEU A 42 5.41 2.53 -15.78
N ALA A 43 5.90 3.70 -16.19
CA ALA A 43 5.56 4.98 -15.58
C ALA A 43 4.05 5.25 -15.60
N GLN A 44 3.38 4.97 -16.73
CA GLN A 44 1.92 5.09 -16.83
C GLN A 44 1.20 4.11 -15.90
N THR A 45 1.69 2.88 -15.78
CA THR A 45 1.12 1.87 -14.87
C THR A 45 1.23 2.32 -13.41
N ILE A 46 2.42 2.78 -13.00
CA ILE A 46 2.66 3.33 -11.66
C ILE A 46 1.75 4.53 -11.38
N TYR A 47 1.63 5.43 -12.35
CA TYR A 47 0.76 6.59 -12.24
C TYR A 47 -0.72 6.18 -12.07
N LYS A 48 -1.21 5.23 -12.87
CA LYS A 48 -2.57 4.70 -12.73
C LYS A 48 -2.77 4.06 -11.35
N GLN A 49 -1.82 3.23 -10.89
CA GLN A 49 -1.91 2.61 -9.57
C GLN A 49 -1.96 3.66 -8.44
N SER A 50 -1.19 4.74 -8.54
CA SER A 50 -1.14 5.77 -7.50
C SER A 50 -2.49 6.47 -7.31
N ARG A 51 -3.31 6.54 -8.35
CA ARG A 51 -4.62 7.20 -8.34
C ARG A 51 -5.79 6.27 -8.04
N MET A 52 -5.53 4.96 -7.96
CA MET A 52 -6.60 3.99 -7.70
C MET A 52 -7.19 4.16 -6.30
N ARG A 53 -8.51 4.02 -6.23
CA ARG A 53 -9.25 3.91 -4.98
C ARG A 53 -9.73 2.48 -4.77
N VAL A 54 -9.71 2.05 -3.53
CA VAL A 54 -10.22 0.75 -3.10
C VAL A 54 -11.43 1.00 -2.22
N SER A 55 -12.51 0.29 -2.48
CA SER A 55 -13.72 0.42 -1.67
C SER A 55 -13.47 0.02 -0.22
N THR A 56 -14.10 0.73 0.71
CA THR A 56 -14.01 0.49 2.15
C THR A 56 -14.40 -0.96 2.50
N GLY A 57 -15.40 -1.51 1.82
CA GLY A 57 -15.83 -2.91 2.01
C GLY A 57 -14.72 -3.91 1.68
N ARG A 58 -14.05 -3.75 0.50
CA ARG A 58 -12.93 -4.61 0.09
C ARG A 58 -11.76 -4.48 1.06
N LEU A 59 -11.41 -3.26 1.45
CA LEU A 59 -10.32 -3.00 2.38
C LEU A 59 -10.58 -3.67 3.75
N ASN A 60 -11.78 -3.50 4.30
CA ASN A 60 -12.15 -4.11 5.57
C ASN A 60 -12.18 -5.64 5.50
N LYS A 61 -12.61 -6.24 4.38
CA LYS A 61 -12.55 -7.69 4.18
C LYS A 61 -11.11 -8.21 4.25
N ILE A 62 -10.16 -7.52 3.60
CA ILE A 62 -8.74 -7.89 3.62
C ILE A 62 -8.16 -7.76 5.04
N VAL A 63 -8.44 -6.65 5.73
CA VAL A 63 -7.95 -6.42 7.10
C VAL A 63 -8.51 -7.47 8.06
N ARG A 64 -9.79 -7.82 7.97
CA ARG A 64 -10.39 -8.88 8.81
C ARG A 64 -9.73 -10.23 8.55
N ALA A 65 -9.52 -10.61 7.28
CA ALA A 65 -8.84 -11.86 6.94
C ALA A 65 -7.39 -11.88 7.47
N ALA A 66 -6.67 -10.76 7.36
CA ALA A 66 -5.33 -10.64 7.94
C ALA A 66 -5.32 -10.85 9.46
N ILE A 67 -6.28 -10.27 10.18
CA ILE A 67 -6.42 -10.44 11.64
C ILE A 67 -6.78 -11.89 11.99
N GLN A 68 -7.64 -12.55 11.20
CA GLN A 68 -8.00 -13.95 11.41
C GLN A 68 -6.80 -14.88 11.22
N ASN A 69 -5.97 -14.64 10.19
CA ASN A 69 -4.79 -15.44 9.90
C ASN A 69 -3.66 -15.21 10.91
N ASN A 70 -3.48 -14.00 11.38
CA ASN A 70 -2.44 -13.66 12.36
C ASN A 70 -2.95 -12.54 13.28
N GLN A 71 -3.46 -12.94 14.44
CA GLN A 71 -3.96 -11.98 15.42
C GLN A 71 -2.81 -11.15 16.00
N PRO A 72 -3.02 -9.83 16.18
CA PRO A 72 -2.02 -9.00 16.86
C PRO A 72 -1.84 -9.50 18.31
N PRO A 73 -0.59 -9.65 18.76
CA PRO A 73 -0.31 -10.13 20.11
C PRO A 73 -0.83 -9.15 21.17
N TYR A 74 -1.16 -9.67 22.34
CA TYR A 74 -1.47 -8.83 23.51
C TYR A 74 -0.29 -7.92 23.84
N SER A 75 -0.57 -6.70 24.14
CA SER A 75 0.40 -5.69 24.58
C SER A 75 -0.12 -5.00 25.85
N LYS A 76 0.71 -4.91 26.90
CA LYS A 76 0.34 -4.27 28.17
C LYS A 76 -1.00 -4.76 28.74
N ASN A 77 -1.26 -6.04 28.67
CA ASN A 77 -2.53 -6.67 29.10
C ASN A 77 -3.78 -6.21 28.32
N HIS A 78 -3.61 -5.51 27.20
CA HIS A 78 -4.70 -5.07 26.33
C HIS A 78 -4.61 -5.76 24.97
N ARG A 79 -5.77 -6.13 24.42
CA ARG A 79 -5.87 -6.69 23.08
C ARG A 79 -5.95 -5.58 22.05
N PRO A 80 -5.01 -5.53 21.08
CA PRO A 80 -5.13 -4.59 19.96
C PRO A 80 -6.39 -4.90 19.14
N LYS A 81 -7.15 -3.87 18.77
CA LYS A 81 -8.36 -4.00 17.95
C LYS A 81 -8.34 -2.97 16.83
N ILE A 82 -8.63 -3.42 15.61
CA ILE A 82 -8.94 -2.55 14.48
C ILE A 82 -10.44 -2.59 14.28
N TYR A 83 -11.08 -1.44 14.27
CA TYR A 83 -12.52 -1.31 14.09
C TYR A 83 -12.89 -1.28 12.61
N TYR A 84 -12.21 -0.44 11.85
CA TYR A 84 -12.36 -0.34 10.40
C TYR A 84 -11.13 0.29 9.74
N ALA A 85 -11.06 0.12 8.42
CA ALA A 85 -10.03 0.66 7.56
C ALA A 85 -10.67 1.44 6.42
N THR A 86 -10.09 2.56 6.05
CA THR A 86 -10.52 3.38 4.91
C THR A 86 -9.34 3.96 4.17
N GLN A 87 -9.47 4.15 2.87
CA GLN A 87 -8.50 4.89 2.07
C GLN A 87 -8.92 6.36 2.03
N VAL A 88 -8.10 7.23 2.61
CA VAL A 88 -8.40 8.67 2.74
C VAL A 88 -7.78 9.51 1.65
N ALA A 89 -6.72 9.04 1.00
CA ALA A 89 -6.05 9.77 -0.07
C ALA A 89 -5.45 8.84 -1.14
N THR A 90 -5.18 9.40 -2.29
CA THR A 90 -4.41 8.86 -3.39
C THR A 90 -3.09 9.64 -3.52
N GLU A 91 -2.13 9.16 -4.33
CA GLU A 91 -0.89 9.87 -4.70
C GLU A 91 0.00 10.30 -3.52
N PRO A 92 0.43 9.40 -2.62
CA PRO A 92 0.30 7.94 -2.65
C PRO A 92 -0.97 7.46 -1.94
N PRO A 93 -1.43 6.22 -2.24
CA PRO A 93 -2.54 5.61 -1.51
C PRO A 93 -2.29 5.64 -0.01
N THR A 94 -3.22 6.28 0.71
CA THR A 94 -3.12 6.49 2.15
C THR A 94 -4.30 5.81 2.84
N ILE A 95 -4.00 4.86 3.70
CA ILE A 95 -4.97 4.03 4.42
C ILE A 95 -4.95 4.42 5.90
N VAL A 96 -6.10 4.68 6.46
CA VAL A 96 -6.29 4.90 7.89
C VAL A 96 -6.97 3.68 8.51
N LEU A 97 -6.36 3.13 9.53
CA LEU A 97 -6.87 2.05 10.36
C LEU A 97 -7.34 2.65 11.67
N LYS A 98 -8.64 2.69 11.90
CA LYS A 98 -9.19 3.11 13.19
C LYS A 98 -9.08 1.95 14.18
N CYS A 99 -8.42 2.19 15.30
CA CYS A 99 -8.09 1.18 16.32
C CYS A 99 -8.37 1.70 17.73
N ASN A 100 -8.21 0.83 18.72
CA ASN A 100 -8.33 1.23 20.13
C ASN A 100 -7.14 2.05 20.60
N ASP A 101 -5.92 1.60 20.32
CA ASP A 101 -4.67 2.32 20.60
C ASP A 101 -3.58 1.87 19.64
N GLN A 102 -2.96 2.83 18.94
CA GLN A 102 -1.87 2.57 17.98
C GLN A 102 -0.61 1.96 18.61
N LYS A 103 -0.38 2.23 19.91
CA LYS A 103 0.81 1.76 20.65
C LYS A 103 0.76 0.27 20.99
N LEU A 104 -0.42 -0.35 20.88
CA LEU A 104 -0.60 -1.77 21.15
C LEU A 104 -0.11 -2.65 19.98
N PHE A 105 0.02 -2.09 18.78
CA PHE A 105 0.45 -2.86 17.61
C PHE A 105 1.98 -2.90 17.51
N SER A 106 2.56 -4.10 17.58
CA SER A 106 3.99 -4.29 17.41
C SER A 106 4.45 -3.97 15.98
N GLU A 107 5.70 -3.54 15.82
CA GLU A 107 6.24 -3.22 14.49
C GLU A 107 6.31 -4.45 13.57
N SER A 108 6.47 -5.65 14.12
CA SER A 108 6.41 -6.90 13.36
C SER A 108 5.01 -7.13 12.80
N TRP A 109 3.97 -6.90 13.60
CA TRP A 109 2.59 -7.06 13.14
C TRP A 109 2.19 -5.98 12.12
N LYS A 110 2.61 -4.75 12.32
CA LYS A 110 2.41 -3.65 11.34
C LYS A 110 3.05 -4.00 9.99
N ARG A 111 4.27 -4.56 10.00
CA ARG A 111 4.94 -5.05 8.77
C ARG A 111 4.18 -6.18 8.10
N TYR A 112 3.69 -7.15 8.88
CA TYR A 112 2.84 -8.21 8.37
C TYR A 112 1.60 -7.66 7.66
N LEU A 113 0.84 -6.77 8.33
CA LEU A 113 -0.37 -6.19 7.73
C LEU A 113 -0.05 -5.37 6.48
N SER A 114 1.03 -4.60 6.49
CA SER A 114 1.50 -3.86 5.31
C SER A 114 1.81 -4.79 4.13
N GLY A 115 2.42 -5.95 4.39
CA GLY A 115 2.67 -6.98 3.38
C GLY A 115 1.37 -7.53 2.80
N VAL A 116 0.42 -7.94 3.65
CA VAL A 116 -0.90 -8.45 3.22
C VAL A 116 -1.65 -7.42 2.37
N LEU A 117 -1.68 -6.15 2.80
CA LEU A 117 -2.32 -5.08 2.05
C LEU A 117 -1.65 -4.88 0.69
N ARG A 118 -0.33 -4.91 0.60
CA ARG A 118 0.42 -4.78 -0.65
C ARG A 118 0.12 -5.91 -1.63
N GLU A 119 0.00 -7.12 -1.15
CA GLU A 119 -0.30 -8.28 -2.01
C GLU A 119 -1.75 -8.28 -2.51
N ALA A 120 -2.69 -7.90 -1.65
CA ALA A 120 -4.12 -7.99 -1.92
C ALA A 120 -4.70 -6.78 -2.67
N LEU A 121 -4.00 -5.63 -2.63
CA LEU A 121 -4.43 -4.38 -3.24
C LEU A 121 -3.67 -4.10 -4.55
N PRO A 122 -4.22 -3.27 -5.44
CA PRO A 122 -3.59 -2.93 -6.72
C PRO A 122 -2.44 -1.92 -6.59
N PHE A 123 -1.68 -1.98 -5.49
CA PHE A 123 -0.62 -1.03 -5.13
C PHE A 123 0.75 -1.71 -5.00
N LYS A 124 1.03 -2.70 -5.84
CA LYS A 124 2.23 -3.54 -5.70
C LYS A 124 3.53 -2.76 -5.87
N GLU A 125 3.56 -1.84 -6.83
CA GLU A 125 4.76 -1.13 -7.30
C GLU A 125 4.88 0.29 -6.73
N ILE A 126 3.95 0.70 -5.86
CA ILE A 126 3.93 2.05 -5.29
C ILE A 126 3.97 2.02 -3.76
N PRO A 127 4.45 3.09 -3.12
CA PRO A 127 4.40 3.20 -1.67
C PRO A 127 2.96 3.33 -1.19
N ILE A 128 2.61 2.63 -0.10
CA ILE A 128 1.34 2.76 0.60
C ILE A 128 1.64 3.40 1.96
N LYS A 129 0.92 4.46 2.32
CA LYS A 129 0.94 5.03 3.66
C LYS A 129 -0.14 4.39 4.51
N ILE A 130 0.21 3.90 5.70
CA ILE A 130 -0.72 3.28 6.62
C ILE A 130 -0.62 4.00 7.96
N TYR A 131 -1.73 4.55 8.43
CA TYR A 131 -1.84 5.24 9.70
C TYR A 131 -2.77 4.49 10.63
N TYR A 132 -2.34 4.33 11.87
CA TYR A 132 -3.13 3.81 12.97
C TYR A 132 -3.65 4.99 13.78
N ARG A 133 -4.96 5.14 13.88
CA ARG A 133 -5.60 6.26 14.58
C ARG A 133 -6.58 5.73 15.63
N PRO A 134 -6.57 6.26 16.88
CA PRO A 134 -7.59 5.96 17.85
C PRO A 134 -8.99 6.34 17.33
N LYS A 135 -10.02 5.61 17.77
CA LYS A 135 -11.41 5.86 17.33
C LYS A 135 -11.87 7.28 17.68
N ASP A 136 -11.45 7.81 18.82
CA ASP A 136 -11.93 9.07 19.39
C ASP A 136 -10.98 10.27 19.12
N ALA A 137 -9.91 10.08 18.34
CA ALA A 137 -9.06 11.19 17.94
C ALA A 137 -9.82 12.08 16.96
N LYS A 138 -10.19 13.31 17.42
CA LYS A 138 -10.67 14.36 16.52
C LYS A 138 -9.63 14.59 15.44
N ASP A 139 -10.08 14.57 14.21
CA ASP A 139 -9.25 14.59 13.01
C ASP A 139 -8.87 16.03 12.70
N GLU A 140 -7.83 16.57 13.35
CA GLU A 140 -7.33 17.92 13.05
C GLU A 140 -6.41 17.99 11.83
N SER A 141 -6.12 16.88 11.16
CA SER A 141 -5.21 16.85 9.99
C SER A 141 -5.58 15.88 8.87
N SER A 142 -6.80 15.38 8.84
CA SER A 142 -7.34 14.60 7.72
C SER A 142 -8.32 15.45 6.94
N PRO A 143 -8.36 15.35 5.58
CA PRO A 143 -9.48 15.90 4.84
C PRO A 143 -10.77 15.32 5.44
N SER A 144 -11.72 16.19 5.74
CA SER A 144 -12.98 15.89 6.42
C SER A 144 -13.65 14.66 5.78
N LEU A 145 -14.08 13.73 6.63
CA LEU A 145 -14.82 12.51 6.24
C LEU A 145 -16.10 12.82 5.43
N ASP A 146 -16.57 14.05 5.45
CA ASP A 146 -17.74 14.54 4.71
C ASP A 146 -17.55 14.59 3.18
N MET A 147 -16.31 14.45 2.69
CA MET A 147 -16.02 14.34 1.26
C MET A 147 -15.97 12.90 0.73
N VAL A 148 -16.11 11.89 1.58
CA VAL A 148 -15.95 10.47 1.19
C VAL A 148 -17.30 9.79 0.90
N GLU A 149 -18.43 10.37 1.32
CA GLU A 149 -19.75 9.73 1.16
C GLU A 149 -20.42 9.94 -0.22
N GLN A 150 -19.91 10.84 -1.08
CA GLN A 150 -20.58 11.15 -2.35
C GLN A 150 -20.04 10.44 -3.59
N ASP A 151 -18.86 9.79 -3.54
CA ASP A 151 -18.26 9.13 -4.73
C ASP A 151 -18.29 7.60 -4.73
N ASP A 152 -18.96 6.95 -3.79
CA ASP A 152 -18.99 5.48 -3.70
C ASP A 152 -19.96 4.80 -4.71
N PHE A 153 -20.50 5.52 -5.70
CA PHE A 153 -21.55 4.96 -6.57
C PHE A 153 -21.30 5.08 -8.09
N GLU A 154 -20.04 5.08 -8.54
CA GLU A 154 -19.80 4.75 -9.96
C GLU A 154 -18.98 3.48 -10.10
N ALA A 155 -19.70 2.44 -10.41
CA ALA A 155 -19.25 1.08 -10.62
C ALA A 155 -18.17 1.00 -11.70
N PHE A 156 -17.09 0.33 -11.39
CA PHE A 156 -16.22 -0.29 -12.35
C PHE A 156 -17.00 -1.43 -13.03
N GLU A 157 -17.56 -1.18 -14.21
CA GLU A 157 -17.95 -2.24 -15.13
C GLU A 157 -16.71 -2.74 -15.87
N PRO A 158 -16.37 -4.04 -15.78
CA PRO A 158 -15.35 -4.62 -16.65
C PRO A 158 -15.92 -4.68 -18.07
N GLY A 159 -15.35 -3.88 -18.97
CA GLY A 159 -15.68 -3.90 -20.39
C GLY A 159 -15.54 -5.29 -20.98
N ARG A 160 -16.49 -5.62 -21.83
CA ARG A 160 -16.56 -6.79 -22.73
C ARG A 160 -15.35 -6.87 -23.66
#